data_788eb287dfe6f045508affe7804dda7b
#
_entry.id   788eb287dfe6f045508affe7804dda7b
#
_cell.length_a   1.000
_cell.length_b   1.000
_cell.length_c   1.000
_cell.angle_alpha   90.00
_cell.angle_beta   90.00
_cell.angle_gamma   90.00
#
_symmetry.space_group_name_H-M   'P 1'
#
loop_
_entity.id
_entity.type
_entity.pdbx_description
1 polymer ?
#
loop_
_entity_poly.entity_id
_entity_poly.type
_entity_poly.pdbx_seq_one_letter_code
_entity_poly.pdbx_strand_id
1 'polypeptide(L)'
;MKARLITRFKDVTPEGGVIELVVWRVTEPISPSEHGFKYRAAYAIDGVRLVGFDNERSKGDHCHMRGSERRYTFVSVEQLIEDFIAAVDAERAKT
;
A
#
# COMPACT_ATOMS: atom_id res chain seq x y z
N MET A 1 -0.89 21.61 -2.11
CA MET A 1 -0.22 20.72 -1.14
C MET A 1 1.16 20.35 -1.67
N LYS A 2 2.18 20.51 -0.86
CA LYS A 2 3.52 20.07 -1.22
C LYS A 2 3.73 18.63 -0.74
N ALA A 3 4.27 17.80 -1.61
CA ALA A 3 4.59 16.42 -1.28
C ALA A 3 6.00 16.12 -1.76
N ARG A 4 6.71 15.31 -0.98
CA ARG A 4 8.06 14.87 -1.33
C ARG A 4 8.08 13.35 -1.42
N LEU A 5 8.58 12.85 -2.52
CA LEU A 5 8.69 11.39 -2.70
C LEU A 5 9.69 10.81 -1.69
N ILE A 6 9.26 9.84 -0.92
CA ILE A 6 10.09 9.13 0.04
C ILE A 6 10.66 7.88 -0.60
N THR A 7 9.79 7.07 -1.19
CA THR A 7 10.22 5.85 -1.87
C THR A 7 9.22 5.45 -2.94
N ARG A 8 9.73 4.81 -3.98
CA ARG A 8 8.93 4.29 -5.08
C ARG A 8 9.55 2.99 -5.55
N PHE A 9 8.70 1.99 -5.74
CA PHE A 9 9.15 0.67 -6.15
C PHE A 9 8.13 0.07 -7.10
N LYS A 10 8.64 -0.61 -8.13
CA LYS A 10 7.79 -1.35 -9.07
C LYS A 10 8.56 -2.58 -9.54
N ASP A 11 7.90 -3.72 -9.53
CA ASP A 11 8.50 -4.97 -9.97
C ASP A 11 7.43 -5.86 -10.61
N VAL A 12 7.89 -6.82 -11.42
CA VAL A 12 7.02 -7.80 -12.05
C VAL A 12 7.49 -9.18 -11.63
N THR A 13 6.57 -10.00 -11.14
CA THR A 13 6.88 -11.36 -10.72
C THR A 13 6.98 -12.30 -11.93
N PRO A 14 7.68 -13.45 -11.78
CA PRO A 14 7.76 -14.43 -12.89
C PRO A 14 6.40 -14.88 -13.41
N GLU A 15 5.38 -14.90 -12.55
CA GLU A 15 4.02 -15.32 -12.93
C GLU A 15 3.17 -14.17 -13.50
N GLY A 16 3.78 -13.00 -13.76
CA GLY A 16 3.10 -11.88 -14.38
C GLY A 16 2.41 -10.93 -13.40
N GLY A 17 2.63 -11.10 -12.11
CA GLY A 17 2.10 -10.16 -11.12
C GLY A 17 2.86 -8.84 -11.14
N VAL A 18 2.19 -7.75 -10.82
CA VAL A 18 2.78 -6.41 -10.72
C VAL A 18 2.72 -5.95 -9.28
N ILE A 19 3.87 -5.56 -8.75
CA ILE A 19 4.01 -5.05 -7.39
C ILE A 19 4.40 -3.58 -7.51
N GLU A 20 3.62 -2.69 -6.88
CA GLU A 20 3.92 -1.26 -6.88
C GLU A 20 3.76 -0.69 -5.48
N LEU A 21 4.64 0.22 -5.12
CA LEU A 21 4.57 0.94 -3.85
C LEU A 21 5.09 2.34 -4.06
N VAL A 22 4.38 3.33 -3.53
CA VAL A 22 4.83 4.71 -3.50
C VAL A 22 4.45 5.34 -2.17
N VAL A 23 5.39 6.08 -1.59
CA VAL A 23 5.18 6.79 -0.34
C VAL A 23 5.64 8.23 -0.53
N TRP A 24 4.78 9.17 -0.16
CA TRP A 24 5.05 10.60 -0.18
C TRP A 24 5.00 11.15 1.23
N ARG A 25 5.91 12.08 1.54
CA ARG A 25 5.77 12.90 2.73
C ARG A 25 4.92 14.12 2.37
N VAL A 26 3.90 14.38 3.16
CA VAL A 26 3.00 15.51 2.92
C VAL A 26 3.10 16.51 4.07
N THR A 27 2.83 17.79 3.77
CA THR A 27 2.94 18.85 4.78
C THR A 27 1.79 18.82 5.77
N GLU A 28 0.65 18.29 5.35
CA GLU A 28 -0.53 18.13 6.20
C GLU A 28 -1.06 16.72 6.08
N PRO A 29 -1.45 16.09 7.19
CA PRO A 29 -2.03 14.75 7.14
C PRO A 29 -3.23 14.67 6.20
N ILE A 30 -3.40 13.53 5.55
CA ILE A 30 -4.56 13.25 4.71
C ILE A 30 -5.67 12.73 5.62
N SER A 31 -6.52 13.64 6.08
CA SER A 31 -7.59 13.31 7.03
C SER A 31 -8.47 12.16 6.53
N PRO A 32 -8.83 11.16 7.37
CA PRO A 32 -8.62 11.11 8.82
C PRO A 32 -7.28 10.49 9.27
N SER A 33 -6.34 10.20 8.36
CA SER A 33 -4.99 9.80 8.76
C SER A 33 -4.35 10.92 9.56
N GLU A 34 -3.65 10.57 10.65
CA GLU A 34 -3.02 11.55 11.53
C GLU A 34 -1.52 11.70 11.29
N HIS A 35 -0.93 10.80 10.50
CA HIS A 35 0.50 10.86 10.16
C HIS A 35 0.74 11.69 8.90
N GLY A 36 1.99 12.05 8.67
CA GLY A 36 2.38 12.93 7.57
C GLY A 36 2.80 12.21 6.30
N PHE A 37 2.18 11.07 5.97
CA PHE A 37 2.50 10.31 4.76
C PHE A 37 1.25 10.02 3.93
N LYS A 38 1.43 10.08 2.61
CA LYS A 38 0.47 9.58 1.64
C LYS A 38 1.11 8.37 0.98
N TYR A 39 0.42 7.25 0.93
CA TYR A 39 0.99 6.03 0.35
C TYR A 39 -0.03 5.23 -0.43
N ARG A 40 0.51 4.44 -1.34
CA ARG A 40 -0.26 3.45 -2.07
C ARG A 40 0.66 2.27 -2.38
N ALA A 41 0.21 1.07 -2.06
CA ALA A 41 0.90 -0.16 -2.38
C ALA A 41 -0.11 -1.14 -2.94
N ALA A 42 0.25 -1.85 -4.01
CA ALA A 42 -0.68 -2.77 -4.66
C ALA A 42 0.07 -3.95 -5.29
N TYR A 43 -0.54 -5.12 -5.19
CA TYR A 43 -0.12 -6.31 -5.91
C TYR A 43 -1.31 -6.81 -6.73
N ALA A 44 -1.10 -6.95 -8.04
CA ALA A 44 -2.17 -7.33 -8.96
C ALA A 44 -1.68 -8.36 -9.97
N ILE A 45 -2.56 -9.26 -10.38
CA ILE A 45 -2.32 -10.21 -11.47
C ILE A 45 -3.50 -10.09 -12.44
N ASP A 46 -3.19 -9.99 -13.73
CA ASP A 46 -4.21 -9.89 -14.80
C ASP A 46 -5.21 -8.76 -14.52
N GLY A 47 -4.72 -7.63 -14.00
CA GLY A 47 -5.57 -6.49 -13.70
C GLY A 47 -6.41 -6.62 -12.45
N VAL A 48 -6.33 -7.74 -11.74
CA VAL A 48 -7.08 -7.97 -10.50
C VAL A 48 -6.17 -7.68 -9.31
N ARG A 49 -6.55 -6.70 -8.48
CA ARG A 49 -5.79 -6.36 -7.28
C ARG A 49 -6.06 -7.39 -6.19
N LEU A 50 -5.01 -8.06 -5.75
CA LEU A 50 -5.07 -9.06 -4.68
C LEU A 50 -4.71 -8.49 -3.32
N VAL A 51 -3.80 -7.49 -3.31
CA VAL A 51 -3.37 -6.82 -2.08
C VAL A 51 -3.31 -5.33 -2.34
N GLY A 52 -3.77 -4.53 -1.41
CA GLY A 52 -3.67 -3.09 -1.48
C GLY A 52 -3.57 -2.46 -0.10
N PHE A 53 -2.71 -1.45 0.03
CA PHE A 53 -2.59 -0.63 1.22
C PHE A 53 -2.57 0.81 0.76
N ASP A 54 -3.44 1.65 1.30
CA ASP A 54 -3.40 3.07 0.99
C ASP A 54 -4.10 3.89 2.06
N ASN A 55 -3.94 5.21 1.97
CA ASN A 55 -4.73 6.14 2.76
C ASN A 55 -5.34 7.16 1.83
N GLU A 56 -6.64 7.32 1.93
CA GLU A 56 -7.40 8.26 1.14
C GLU A 56 -8.08 9.27 2.04
N ARG A 57 -8.29 10.48 1.50
CA ARG A 57 -9.08 11.50 2.19
C ARG A 57 -10.48 10.93 2.44
N SER A 58 -10.97 11.10 3.64
CA SER A 58 -12.27 10.62 4.12
C SER A 58 -12.33 9.13 4.49
N LYS A 59 -11.39 8.31 4.02
CA LYS A 59 -11.36 6.87 4.36
C LYS A 59 -10.28 6.51 5.38
N GLY A 60 -9.16 7.25 5.37
CA GLY A 60 -8.03 6.95 6.24
C GLY A 60 -7.22 5.76 5.76
N ASP A 61 -6.42 5.23 6.67
CA ASP A 61 -5.55 4.11 6.39
C ASP A 61 -6.36 2.82 6.32
N HIS A 62 -6.20 2.08 5.21
CA HIS A 62 -6.91 0.82 5.02
C HIS A 62 -6.12 -0.14 4.14
N CYS A 63 -6.51 -1.41 4.19
CA CYS A 63 -5.91 -2.43 3.34
C CYS A 63 -6.99 -3.33 2.73
N HIS A 64 -6.65 -3.88 1.56
CA HIS A 64 -7.50 -4.81 0.81
C HIS A 64 -6.79 -6.14 0.66
N MET A 65 -7.52 -7.22 0.93
CA MET A 65 -7.06 -8.59 0.71
C MET A 65 -8.16 -9.34 -0.02
N ARG A 66 -7.96 -9.63 -1.31
CA ARG A 66 -8.91 -10.34 -2.17
C ARG A 66 -10.35 -9.81 -2.06
N GLY A 67 -10.49 -8.49 -2.21
CA GLY A 67 -11.80 -7.85 -2.19
C GLY A 67 -12.37 -7.55 -0.81
N SER A 68 -11.70 -7.98 0.25
CA SER A 68 -12.08 -7.63 1.60
C SER A 68 -11.30 -6.39 2.03
N GLU A 69 -11.99 -5.39 2.54
CA GLU A 69 -11.37 -4.14 2.97
C GLU A 69 -11.47 -4.01 4.48
N ARG A 70 -10.41 -3.54 5.12
CA ARG A 70 -10.40 -3.28 6.55
C ARG A 70 -9.45 -2.13 6.89
N ARG A 71 -9.63 -1.59 8.08
CA ARG A 71 -8.77 -0.53 8.59
C ARG A 71 -7.35 -1.06 8.79
N TYR A 72 -6.36 -0.23 8.46
CA TYR A 72 -4.95 -0.52 8.68
C TYR A 72 -4.39 0.48 9.70
N THR A 73 -3.60 0.00 10.66
CA THR A 73 -2.94 0.85 11.63
C THR A 73 -1.54 1.19 11.12
N PHE A 74 -1.36 2.40 10.62
CA PHE A 74 -0.05 2.86 10.15
C PHE A 74 0.84 3.17 11.37
N VAL A 75 2.03 2.59 11.39
CA VAL A 75 3.02 2.78 12.44
C VAL A 75 4.21 3.56 11.91
N SER A 76 4.78 3.13 10.80
CA SER A 76 5.92 3.76 10.15
C SER A 76 5.99 3.31 8.70
N VAL A 77 6.82 4.00 7.90
CA VAL A 77 7.04 3.61 6.51
C VAL A 77 7.68 2.21 6.46
N GLU A 78 8.63 1.94 7.34
CA GLU A 78 9.30 0.64 7.40
C GLU A 78 8.31 -0.48 7.70
N GLN A 79 7.42 -0.26 8.66
CA GLN A 79 6.41 -1.27 9.01
C GLN A 79 5.40 -1.45 7.87
N LEU A 80 5.02 -0.38 7.19
CA LEU A 80 4.14 -0.47 6.02
C LEU A 80 4.74 -1.36 4.95
N ILE A 81 6.03 -1.16 4.65
CA ILE A 81 6.72 -1.97 3.65
C ILE A 81 6.77 -3.44 4.06
N GLU A 82 7.09 -3.71 5.32
CA GLU A 82 7.11 -5.08 5.84
C GLU A 82 5.74 -5.74 5.77
N ASP A 83 4.69 -5.03 6.17
CA ASP A 83 3.32 -5.55 6.15
C ASP A 83 2.88 -5.83 4.71
N PHE A 84 3.22 -4.94 3.77
CA PHE A 84 2.88 -5.12 2.37
C PHE A 84 3.60 -6.34 1.78
N ILE A 85 4.90 -6.47 2.02
CA ILE A 85 5.69 -7.61 1.53
C ILE A 85 5.13 -8.92 2.09
N ALA A 86 4.82 -8.95 3.38
CA ALA A 86 4.25 -10.15 4.01
C ALA A 86 2.92 -10.54 3.37
N ALA A 87 2.07 -9.56 3.07
CA ALA A 87 0.79 -9.81 2.43
C ALA A 87 0.96 -10.33 1.00
N VAL A 88 1.91 -9.77 0.24
CA VAL A 88 2.21 -10.24 -1.12
C VAL A 88 2.72 -11.68 -1.08
N ASP A 89 3.66 -11.96 -0.17
CA ASP A 89 4.21 -13.31 -0.04
C ASP A 89 3.13 -14.34 0.32
N ALA A 90 2.21 -13.96 1.20
CA ALA A 90 1.09 -14.83 1.57
C ALA A 90 0.17 -15.13 0.38
N GLU A 91 -0.10 -14.12 -0.46
CA GLU A 91 -0.90 -14.31 -1.67
C GLU A 91 -0.19 -15.19 -2.69
N ARG A 92 1.11 -14.98 -2.90
CA ARG A 92 1.89 -15.78 -3.83
C ARG A 92 2.00 -17.23 -3.38
N ALA A 93 2.01 -17.48 -2.09
CA ALA A 93 2.07 -18.84 -1.54
C ALA A 93 0.78 -19.64 -1.77
N LYS A 94 -0.34 -18.98 -2.11
CA LYS A 94 -1.62 -19.65 -2.37
C LYS A 94 -1.74 -20.23 -3.77
N THR A 95 -0.80 -19.93 -4.64
CA THR A 95 -0.86 -20.39 -6.04
C THR A 95 -0.04 -21.66 -6.28
#